data_b9daabb960f572f58c5761d745896190
#
_entry.id   b9daabb960f572f58c5761d745896190
#
_cell.length_a   1.000
_cell.length_b   1.000
_cell.length_c   1.000
_cell.angle_alpha   90.00
_cell.angle_beta   90.00
_cell.angle_gamma   90.00
#
_symmetry.space_group_name_H-M   'P 1'
#
loop_
_entity.id
_entity.type
_entity.pdbx_description
1 polymer ?
#
loop_
_entity_poly.entity_id
_entity_poly.type
_entity_poly.pdbx_seq_one_letter_code
_entity_poly.pdbx_strand_id
1 'polypeptide(L)'
;AHVPGGSSGGSCVAVAAEECSYALGSDTGGSIRQPSSFCGVTGIKPTYGTVSRYGLIAYGSSLDQIGPIAKDVTDCATILEAIASHDTKDSTSVARDDLKFTEALVDDVKGMKIGIPKDYIGEGLDPEVKDAILSAAKALEAKGAVVEEFDLGLVKYAIPAYYVIACAEASSNLARFDGVKYGYRTKEYDGLHNMYKKSRSEGFGPEVKRRIMLGSF
;
A
#
# COMPACT_ATOMS: atom_id res chain seq x y z
N ALA A 1 5.03 3.28 -24.22
CA ALA A 1 4.63 2.23 -23.27
C ALA A 1 5.03 2.67 -21.87
N HIS A 2 4.12 2.54 -20.92
CA HIS A 2 4.32 2.92 -19.52
C HIS A 2 4.24 1.68 -18.63
N VAL A 3 4.81 1.75 -17.42
CA VAL A 3 4.72 0.69 -16.43
C VAL A 3 3.45 0.85 -15.57
N PRO A 4 2.85 -0.24 -15.06
CA PRO A 4 1.66 -0.15 -14.21
C PRO A 4 1.96 0.33 -12.80
N GLY A 5 3.24 0.49 -12.44
CA GLY A 5 3.65 0.69 -11.06
C GLY A 5 3.59 -0.59 -10.24
N GLY A 6 3.65 -0.45 -8.88
CA GLY A 6 3.66 -1.62 -7.97
C GLY A 6 3.57 -1.23 -6.49
N SER A 7 3.48 -2.26 -5.65
CA SER A 7 3.60 -3.69 -5.95
C SER A 7 2.26 -4.34 -6.38
N SER A 8 1.09 -3.72 -6.14
CA SER A 8 -0.21 -4.23 -6.60
C SER A 8 -0.51 -3.90 -8.07
N GLY A 9 0.52 -3.80 -8.93
CA GLY A 9 0.37 -3.46 -10.34
C GLY A 9 -0.50 -4.46 -11.12
N GLY A 10 -0.36 -5.76 -10.84
CA GLY A 10 -1.20 -6.79 -11.46
C GLY A 10 -2.69 -6.61 -11.13
N SER A 11 -3.02 -6.34 -9.87
CA SER A 11 -4.39 -6.06 -9.45
C SER A 11 -4.97 -4.81 -10.15
N CYS A 12 -4.16 -3.74 -10.26
CA CYS A 12 -4.59 -2.52 -10.94
C CYS A 12 -4.80 -2.73 -12.44
N VAL A 13 -3.91 -3.48 -13.10
CA VAL A 13 -4.04 -3.81 -14.52
C VAL A 13 -5.29 -4.65 -14.79
N ALA A 14 -5.56 -5.66 -13.95
CA ALA A 14 -6.75 -6.50 -14.11
C ALA A 14 -8.05 -5.68 -14.07
N VAL A 15 -8.16 -4.71 -13.15
CA VAL A 15 -9.30 -3.79 -13.09
C VAL A 15 -9.31 -2.81 -14.27
N ALA A 16 -8.14 -2.24 -14.62
CA ALA A 16 -8.05 -1.31 -15.74
C ALA A 16 -8.42 -1.95 -17.07
N ALA A 17 -7.97 -3.19 -17.30
CA ALA A 17 -8.25 -3.98 -18.50
C ALA A 17 -9.62 -4.68 -18.51
N GLU A 18 -10.44 -4.47 -17.46
CA GLU A 18 -11.78 -5.07 -17.32
C GLU A 18 -11.79 -6.59 -17.22
N GLU A 19 -10.68 -7.20 -16.80
CA GLU A 19 -10.60 -8.63 -16.52
C GLU A 19 -11.37 -9.00 -15.25
N CYS A 20 -11.55 -8.03 -14.33
CA CYS A 20 -12.39 -8.14 -13.15
C CYS A 20 -13.00 -6.77 -12.76
N SER A 21 -14.13 -6.80 -12.05
CA SER A 21 -14.79 -5.57 -11.60
C SER A 21 -14.00 -4.88 -10.48
N TYR A 22 -13.34 -5.63 -9.65
CA TYR A 22 -12.50 -5.13 -8.56
C TYR A 22 -11.37 -6.12 -8.23
N ALA A 23 -10.38 -5.63 -7.52
CA ALA A 23 -9.30 -6.45 -6.97
C ALA A 23 -8.92 -5.98 -5.57
N LEU A 24 -8.19 -6.81 -4.84
CA LEU A 24 -7.53 -6.41 -3.60
C LEU A 24 -6.04 -6.19 -3.86
N GLY A 25 -5.47 -5.26 -3.11
CA GLY A 25 -4.05 -5.02 -3.06
C GLY A 25 -3.53 -4.93 -1.64
N SER A 26 -2.23 -4.79 -1.49
CA SER A 26 -1.58 -4.46 -0.22
C SER A 26 -0.69 -3.24 -0.39
N ASP A 27 -0.64 -2.40 0.64
CA ASP A 27 0.08 -1.13 0.61
C ASP A 27 0.93 -0.99 1.88
N THR A 28 2.22 -0.88 1.68
CA THR A 28 3.20 -0.63 2.75
C THR A 28 3.77 0.79 2.63
N GLY A 29 4.11 1.20 1.43
CA GLY A 29 4.68 2.53 1.13
C GLY A 29 4.05 3.18 -0.11
N GLY A 30 2.85 2.75 -0.54
CA GLY A 30 2.18 3.25 -1.73
C GLY A 30 1.73 2.16 -2.70
N SER A 31 1.86 0.88 -2.34
CA SER A 31 1.69 -0.24 -3.29
C SER A 31 0.25 -0.53 -3.75
N ILE A 32 -0.76 0.15 -3.24
CA ILE A 32 -2.10 0.28 -3.82
C ILE A 32 -2.21 1.62 -4.55
N ARG A 33 -1.88 2.72 -3.88
CA ARG A 33 -2.12 4.09 -4.32
C ARG A 33 -1.36 4.44 -5.59
N GLN A 34 -0.07 4.13 -5.65
CA GLN A 34 0.78 4.43 -6.80
C GLN A 34 0.33 3.67 -8.07
N PRO A 35 0.18 2.33 -8.06
CA PRO A 35 -0.24 1.63 -9.27
C PRO A 35 -1.68 1.96 -9.68
N SER A 36 -2.57 2.30 -8.74
CA SER A 36 -3.92 2.79 -9.08
C SER A 36 -3.84 4.10 -9.86
N SER A 37 -3.02 5.03 -9.43
CA SER A 37 -2.77 6.29 -10.15
C SER A 37 -2.20 6.04 -11.54
N PHE A 38 -1.23 5.14 -11.69
CA PHE A 38 -0.58 4.84 -12.96
C PHE A 38 -1.52 4.14 -13.95
N CYS A 39 -2.44 3.32 -13.47
CA CYS A 39 -3.40 2.58 -14.28
C CYS A 39 -4.73 3.32 -14.50
N GLY A 40 -4.93 4.51 -13.93
CA GLY A 40 -6.17 5.28 -14.06
C GLY A 40 -7.37 4.62 -13.39
N VAL A 41 -7.16 3.92 -12.29
CA VAL A 41 -8.21 3.29 -11.46
C VAL A 41 -8.19 3.88 -10.06
N THR A 42 -9.24 3.62 -9.28
CA THR A 42 -9.34 4.04 -7.88
C THR A 42 -8.78 2.97 -6.96
N GLY A 43 -7.94 3.37 -6.00
CA GLY A 43 -7.43 2.48 -4.96
C GLY A 43 -7.45 3.15 -3.60
N ILE A 44 -7.88 2.44 -2.58
CA ILE A 44 -7.93 2.95 -1.21
C ILE A 44 -6.97 2.17 -0.32
N LYS A 45 -6.05 2.88 0.33
CA LYS A 45 -5.34 2.37 1.50
C LYS A 45 -6.09 2.84 2.75
N PRO A 46 -6.85 1.97 3.40
CA PRO A 46 -7.57 2.36 4.61
C PRO A 46 -6.61 2.61 5.78
N THR A 47 -7.14 3.11 6.87
CA THR A 47 -6.42 3.25 8.13
C THR A 47 -5.91 1.89 8.60
N TYR A 48 -4.69 1.86 9.14
CA TYR A 48 -4.07 0.65 9.67
C TYR A 48 -5.01 -0.07 10.65
N GLY A 49 -5.14 -1.39 10.48
CA GLY A 49 -5.99 -2.23 11.31
C GLY A 49 -7.48 -2.24 10.90
N THR A 50 -7.89 -1.53 9.85
CA THR A 50 -9.28 -1.54 9.36
C THR A 50 -9.65 -2.86 8.69
N VAL A 51 -8.72 -3.48 7.98
CA VAL A 51 -8.89 -4.78 7.31
C VAL A 51 -7.90 -5.76 7.93
N SER A 52 -8.37 -6.97 8.24
CA SER A 52 -7.51 -8.05 8.75
C SER A 52 -6.40 -8.38 7.78
N ARG A 53 -5.21 -8.63 8.31
CA ARG A 53 -4.03 -9.08 7.57
C ARG A 53 -3.77 -10.58 7.72
N TYR A 54 -4.71 -11.31 8.34
CA TYR A 54 -4.59 -12.75 8.47
C TYR A 54 -4.53 -13.41 7.08
N GLY A 55 -3.45 -14.14 6.82
CA GLY A 55 -3.17 -14.74 5.51
C GLY A 55 -2.28 -13.89 4.59
N LEU A 56 -2.02 -12.62 4.92
CA LEU A 56 -1.06 -11.78 4.19
C LEU A 56 0.37 -12.10 4.67
N ILE A 57 1.27 -12.36 3.73
CA ILE A 57 2.70 -12.47 4.04
C ILE A 57 3.22 -11.08 4.43
N ALA A 58 3.71 -10.95 5.65
CA ALA A 58 4.16 -9.67 6.19
C ALA A 58 5.46 -9.20 5.52
N TYR A 59 5.45 -7.97 5.03
CA TYR A 59 6.63 -7.23 4.59
C TYR A 59 7.06 -6.23 5.66
N GLY A 60 6.28 -5.18 5.90
CA GLY A 60 6.47 -4.22 6.98
C GLY A 60 5.26 -4.25 7.92
N SER A 61 5.34 -5.01 9.01
CA SER A 61 4.19 -5.30 9.89
C SER A 61 3.56 -4.07 10.51
N SER A 62 4.32 -2.99 10.71
CA SER A 62 3.83 -1.72 11.23
C SER A 62 3.17 -0.84 10.16
N LEU A 63 3.24 -1.21 8.88
CA LEU A 63 2.82 -0.40 7.74
C LEU A 63 1.83 -1.11 6.83
N ASP A 64 1.96 -2.42 6.64
CA ASP A 64 1.18 -3.20 5.68
C ASP A 64 -0.33 -3.06 5.93
N GLN A 65 -1.08 -2.76 4.87
CA GLN A 65 -2.53 -2.69 4.91
C GLN A 65 -3.13 -3.22 3.60
N ILE A 66 -4.19 -4.01 3.71
CA ILE A 66 -4.99 -4.46 2.56
C ILE A 66 -6.03 -3.40 2.23
N GLY A 67 -6.32 -3.22 0.94
CA GLY A 67 -7.38 -2.33 0.50
C GLY A 67 -7.89 -2.67 -0.90
N PRO A 68 -9.05 -2.10 -1.27
CA PRO A 68 -9.69 -2.33 -2.55
C PRO A 68 -9.09 -1.48 -3.68
N ILE A 69 -9.24 -2.02 -4.89
CA ILE A 69 -8.96 -1.37 -6.17
C ILE A 69 -10.16 -1.60 -7.06
N ALA A 70 -10.74 -0.53 -7.62
CA ALA A 70 -11.93 -0.59 -8.47
C ALA A 70 -11.94 0.56 -9.47
N LYS A 71 -12.97 0.64 -10.32
CA LYS A 71 -13.11 1.70 -11.33
C LYS A 71 -13.39 3.08 -10.71
N ASP A 72 -14.16 3.14 -9.63
CA ASP A 72 -14.57 4.38 -8.99
C ASP A 72 -14.56 4.31 -7.45
N VAL A 73 -14.87 5.45 -6.82
CA VAL A 73 -14.85 5.58 -5.36
C VAL A 73 -16.01 4.82 -4.70
N THR A 74 -17.17 4.73 -5.37
CA THR A 74 -18.36 4.05 -4.84
C THR A 74 -18.08 2.55 -4.71
N ASP A 75 -17.53 1.96 -5.76
CA ASP A 75 -17.14 0.55 -5.76
C ASP A 75 -16.07 0.28 -4.69
N CYS A 76 -15.06 1.14 -4.60
CA CYS A 76 -14.03 1.02 -3.56
C CYS A 76 -14.61 1.11 -2.14
N ALA A 77 -15.53 2.02 -1.89
CA ALA A 77 -16.19 2.16 -0.59
C ALA A 77 -17.03 0.92 -0.26
N THR A 78 -17.77 0.39 -1.23
CA THR A 78 -18.58 -0.82 -1.09
C THR A 78 -17.73 -2.04 -0.76
N ILE A 79 -16.63 -2.22 -1.47
CA ILE A 79 -15.71 -3.34 -1.24
C ILE A 79 -15.01 -3.19 0.12
N LEU A 80 -14.58 -1.96 0.46
CA LEU A 80 -13.96 -1.71 1.75
C LEU A 80 -14.92 -2.03 2.90
N GLU A 81 -16.19 -1.65 2.80
CA GLU A 81 -17.25 -1.97 3.76
C GLU A 81 -17.42 -3.48 3.93
N ALA A 82 -17.33 -4.24 2.84
CA ALA A 82 -17.46 -5.70 2.84
C ALA A 82 -16.26 -6.43 3.50
N ILE A 83 -15.03 -5.86 3.39
CA ILE A 83 -13.80 -6.51 3.89
C ILE A 83 -13.32 -5.95 5.24
N ALA A 84 -13.80 -4.80 5.66
CA ALA A 84 -13.44 -4.18 6.92
C ALA A 84 -14.14 -4.87 8.09
N SER A 85 -13.37 -5.42 9.01
CA SER A 85 -13.90 -6.08 10.21
C SER A 85 -12.82 -6.31 11.25
N HIS A 86 -13.23 -6.48 12.50
CA HIS A 86 -12.36 -7.02 13.52
C HIS A 86 -12.19 -8.53 13.33
N ASP A 87 -10.94 -8.98 13.33
CA ASP A 87 -10.58 -10.40 13.20
C ASP A 87 -9.72 -10.81 14.41
N THR A 88 -10.20 -11.76 15.19
CA THR A 88 -9.48 -12.29 16.36
C THR A 88 -8.19 -13.02 16.01
N LYS A 89 -7.98 -13.38 14.74
CA LYS A 89 -6.75 -13.99 14.23
C LYS A 89 -5.66 -12.98 13.86
N ASP A 90 -6.02 -11.70 13.79
CA ASP A 90 -5.10 -10.59 13.57
C ASP A 90 -5.17 -9.61 14.74
N SER A 91 -4.17 -9.67 15.62
CA SER A 91 -4.08 -8.81 16.81
C SER A 91 -3.95 -7.33 16.50
N THR A 92 -3.68 -6.96 15.25
CA THR A 92 -3.61 -5.57 14.79
C THR A 92 -4.93 -5.06 14.23
N SER A 93 -5.88 -5.96 13.99
CA SER A 93 -7.23 -5.63 13.54
C SER A 93 -7.99 -4.90 14.65
N VAL A 94 -8.54 -3.74 14.33
CA VAL A 94 -9.21 -2.85 15.29
C VAL A 94 -10.71 -3.06 15.25
N ALA A 95 -11.33 -3.23 16.43
CA ALA A 95 -12.79 -3.20 16.54
C ALA A 95 -13.28 -1.75 16.35
N ARG A 96 -14.19 -1.54 15.40
CA ARG A 96 -14.75 -0.25 15.03
C ARG A 96 -16.25 -0.40 14.75
N ASP A 97 -17.00 0.65 15.06
CA ASP A 97 -18.44 0.73 14.78
C ASP A 97 -18.74 1.55 13.51
N ASP A 98 -17.74 2.28 12.99
CA ASP A 98 -17.85 3.21 11.85
C ASP A 98 -17.37 2.57 10.53
N LEU A 99 -17.89 1.41 10.20
CA LEU A 99 -17.47 0.65 9.00
C LEU A 99 -18.39 0.84 7.78
N LYS A 100 -19.33 1.78 7.86
CA LYS A 100 -20.24 2.08 6.75
C LYS A 100 -19.68 3.17 5.86
N PHE A 101 -18.71 2.80 5.05
CA PHE A 101 -17.98 3.76 4.20
C PHE A 101 -18.82 4.30 3.05
N THR A 102 -19.86 3.57 2.62
CA THR A 102 -20.79 4.03 1.59
C THR A 102 -21.65 5.21 2.06
N GLU A 103 -21.94 5.30 3.35
CA GLU A 103 -22.66 6.44 3.94
C GLU A 103 -21.81 7.74 3.98
N ALA A 104 -20.49 7.64 3.82
CA ALA A 104 -19.58 8.78 3.73
C ALA A 104 -19.49 9.40 2.33
N LEU A 105 -20.11 8.79 1.32
CA LEU A 105 -20.19 9.33 -0.03
C LEU A 105 -21.19 10.49 -0.04
N VAL A 106 -20.67 11.69 -0.25
CA VAL A 106 -21.46 12.94 -0.24
C VAL A 106 -21.30 13.67 -1.58
N ASP A 107 -22.36 14.36 -2.01
CA ASP A 107 -22.37 15.10 -3.26
C ASP A 107 -21.85 16.55 -3.12
N ASP A 108 -21.56 17.01 -1.90
CA ASP A 108 -21.17 18.37 -1.60
C ASP A 108 -19.81 18.42 -0.90
N VAL A 109 -18.97 19.34 -1.33
CA VAL A 109 -17.65 19.62 -0.76
C VAL A 109 -17.56 21.00 -0.09
N LYS A 110 -18.71 21.68 0.09
CA LYS A 110 -18.77 23.01 0.66
C LYS A 110 -18.23 23.03 2.10
N GLY A 111 -17.24 23.89 2.31
CA GLY A 111 -16.56 24.03 3.59
C GLY A 111 -15.53 22.95 3.91
N MET A 112 -15.37 21.95 3.04
CA MET A 112 -14.30 20.94 3.19
C MET A 112 -12.95 21.63 3.04
N LYS A 113 -12.03 21.35 3.99
CA LYS A 113 -10.65 21.85 3.93
C LYS A 113 -9.77 20.89 3.18
N ILE A 114 -9.09 21.37 2.16
CA ILE A 114 -8.20 20.61 1.31
C ILE A 114 -6.81 21.25 1.37
N GLY A 115 -5.83 20.50 1.88
CA GLY A 115 -4.45 20.95 1.95
C GLY A 115 -3.62 20.47 0.77
N ILE A 116 -2.82 21.35 0.18
CA ILE A 116 -1.84 21.02 -0.85
C ILE A 116 -0.44 21.13 -0.24
N PRO A 117 0.28 20.00 -0.05
CA PRO A 117 1.66 20.06 0.43
C PRO A 117 2.57 20.67 -0.64
N LYS A 118 3.22 21.79 -0.35
CA LYS A 118 4.14 22.48 -1.28
C LYS A 118 5.28 21.57 -1.74
N ASP A 119 5.78 20.73 -0.83
CA ASP A 119 6.86 19.78 -1.12
C ASP A 119 6.53 18.79 -2.24
N TYR A 120 5.23 18.53 -2.51
CA TYR A 120 4.80 17.55 -3.52
C TYR A 120 4.60 18.15 -4.92
N ILE A 121 4.49 19.47 -5.01
CA ILE A 121 4.30 20.20 -6.27
C ILE A 121 5.54 21.01 -6.70
N GLY A 122 6.71 20.64 -6.14
CA GLY A 122 8.00 21.28 -6.41
C GLY A 122 8.69 20.82 -7.70
N GLU A 123 10.01 20.99 -7.72
CA GLU A 123 10.87 20.55 -8.81
C GLU A 123 10.84 19.02 -8.95
N GLY A 124 10.86 18.51 -10.18
CA GLY A 124 10.86 17.09 -10.51
C GLY A 124 9.48 16.49 -10.74
N LEU A 125 8.38 17.21 -10.45
CA LEU A 125 7.04 16.78 -10.85
C LEU A 125 6.81 17.16 -12.32
N ASP A 126 6.27 16.20 -13.09
CA ASP A 126 5.86 16.44 -14.46
C ASP A 126 4.84 17.59 -14.53
N PRO A 127 5.05 18.60 -15.41
CA PRO A 127 4.16 19.75 -15.51
C PRO A 127 2.71 19.40 -15.79
N GLU A 128 2.45 18.39 -16.63
CA GLU A 128 1.08 17.94 -16.96
C GLU A 128 0.38 17.37 -15.72
N VAL A 129 1.10 16.60 -14.90
CA VAL A 129 0.58 16.05 -13.63
C VAL A 129 0.32 17.19 -12.63
N LYS A 130 1.25 18.16 -12.53
CA LYS A 130 1.07 19.33 -11.67
C LYS A 130 -0.17 20.12 -12.05
N ASP A 131 -0.35 20.40 -13.33
CA ASP A 131 -1.49 21.17 -13.85
C ASP A 131 -2.82 20.44 -13.62
N ALA A 132 -2.84 19.12 -13.77
CA ALA A 132 -4.02 18.29 -13.47
C ALA A 132 -4.42 18.36 -11.99
N ILE A 133 -3.45 18.25 -11.07
CA ILE A 133 -3.69 18.34 -9.62
C ILE A 133 -4.22 19.74 -9.25
N LEU A 134 -3.57 20.80 -9.75
CA LEU A 134 -3.99 22.16 -9.44
C LEU A 134 -5.36 22.50 -10.06
N SER A 135 -5.67 21.96 -11.23
CA SER A 135 -6.98 22.10 -11.87
C SER A 135 -8.08 21.40 -11.06
N ALA A 136 -7.81 20.20 -10.54
CA ALA A 136 -8.73 19.49 -9.66
C ALA A 136 -8.97 20.27 -8.36
N ALA A 137 -7.93 20.84 -7.75
CA ALA A 137 -8.06 21.67 -6.55
C ALA A 137 -8.94 22.90 -6.81
N LYS A 138 -8.73 23.63 -7.93
CA LYS A 138 -9.57 24.75 -8.35
C LYS A 138 -11.03 24.35 -8.59
N ALA A 139 -11.26 23.18 -9.16
CA ALA A 139 -12.62 22.67 -9.38
C ALA A 139 -13.35 22.40 -8.06
N LEU A 140 -12.64 21.89 -7.04
CA LEU A 140 -13.17 21.69 -5.70
C LEU A 140 -13.44 23.03 -4.99
N GLU A 141 -12.53 23.98 -5.12
CA GLU A 141 -12.70 25.35 -4.59
C GLU A 141 -13.91 26.06 -5.21
N ALA A 142 -14.11 25.92 -6.51
CA ALA A 142 -15.29 26.45 -7.20
C ALA A 142 -16.62 25.82 -6.71
N LYS A 143 -16.56 24.63 -6.13
CA LYS A 143 -17.69 23.96 -5.46
C LYS A 143 -17.83 24.30 -3.98
N GLY A 144 -17.00 25.21 -3.47
CA GLY A 144 -17.06 25.72 -2.10
C GLY A 144 -16.15 25.03 -1.09
N ALA A 145 -15.22 24.21 -1.52
CA ALA A 145 -14.12 23.74 -0.66
C ALA A 145 -13.16 24.89 -0.35
N VAL A 146 -12.43 24.79 0.75
CA VAL A 146 -11.36 25.72 1.13
C VAL A 146 -10.02 25.04 0.82
N VAL A 147 -9.28 25.56 -0.16
CA VAL A 147 -7.98 25.02 -0.57
C VAL A 147 -6.86 25.85 0.05
N GLU A 148 -5.95 25.21 0.76
CA GLU A 148 -4.83 25.85 1.44
C GLU A 148 -3.52 25.11 1.13
N GLU A 149 -2.45 25.86 0.87
CA GLU A 149 -1.10 25.29 0.79
C GLU A 149 -0.47 25.21 2.18
N PHE A 150 0.32 24.14 2.41
CA PHE A 150 1.03 23.96 3.67
C PHE A 150 2.38 23.24 3.48
N ASP A 151 3.24 23.34 4.48
CA ASP A 151 4.54 22.66 4.51
C ASP A 151 4.51 21.46 5.45
N LEU A 152 4.98 20.29 4.98
CA LEU A 152 5.12 19.08 5.80
C LEU A 152 6.47 19.02 6.54
N GLY A 153 7.45 19.79 6.12
CA GLY A 153 8.76 19.96 6.77
C GLY A 153 9.70 18.75 6.70
N LEU A 154 9.19 17.55 6.92
CA LEU A 154 9.99 16.31 7.01
C LEU A 154 9.90 15.41 5.76
N VAL A 155 9.23 15.85 4.70
CA VAL A 155 9.00 15.04 3.48
C VAL A 155 10.29 14.50 2.88
N LYS A 156 11.38 15.26 2.90
CA LYS A 156 12.69 14.83 2.39
C LYS A 156 13.25 13.58 3.08
N TYR A 157 12.76 13.26 4.28
CA TYR A 157 13.19 12.08 5.03
C TYR A 157 12.22 10.90 4.88
N ALA A 158 11.05 11.09 4.29
CA ALA A 158 9.98 10.08 4.25
C ALA A 158 10.42 8.81 3.53
N ILE A 159 11.01 8.93 2.34
CA ILE A 159 11.50 7.78 1.56
C ILE A 159 12.68 7.09 2.24
N PRO A 160 13.75 7.78 2.67
CA PRO A 160 14.84 7.15 3.42
C PRO A 160 14.36 6.44 4.68
N ALA A 161 13.52 7.07 5.49
CA ALA A 161 12.96 6.47 6.70
C ALA A 161 12.13 5.21 6.38
N TYR A 162 11.28 5.28 5.33
CA TYR A 162 10.54 4.11 4.87
C TYR A 162 11.45 2.93 4.54
N TYR A 163 12.52 3.13 3.76
CA TYR A 163 13.40 2.03 3.38
C TYR A 163 14.14 1.42 4.56
N VAL A 164 14.58 2.21 5.54
CA VAL A 164 15.22 1.71 6.76
C VAL A 164 14.24 0.85 7.56
N ILE A 165 13.06 1.36 7.86
CA ILE A 165 12.02 0.64 8.62
C ILE A 165 11.57 -0.61 7.86
N ALA A 166 11.24 -0.49 6.59
CA ALA A 166 10.73 -1.60 5.80
C ALA A 166 11.74 -2.73 5.63
N CYS A 167 13.03 -2.42 5.44
CA CYS A 167 14.07 -3.43 5.37
C CYS A 167 14.30 -4.12 6.73
N ALA A 168 14.30 -3.37 7.83
CA ALA A 168 14.44 -3.92 9.17
C ALA A 168 13.28 -4.88 9.51
N GLU A 169 12.04 -4.45 9.25
CA GLU A 169 10.85 -5.28 9.47
C GLU A 169 10.81 -6.49 8.52
N ALA A 170 11.16 -6.33 7.25
CA ALA A 170 11.25 -7.44 6.29
C ALA A 170 12.27 -8.48 6.73
N SER A 171 13.44 -8.05 7.21
CA SER A 171 14.46 -8.96 7.75
C SER A 171 13.90 -9.79 8.90
N SER A 172 13.20 -9.17 9.85
CA SER A 172 12.53 -9.84 10.96
C SER A 172 11.39 -10.75 10.50
N ASN A 173 10.49 -10.25 9.64
CA ASN A 173 9.31 -10.99 9.18
C ASN A 173 9.69 -12.22 8.35
N LEU A 174 10.68 -12.10 7.48
CA LEU A 174 11.13 -13.19 6.63
C LEU A 174 12.03 -14.21 7.36
N ALA A 175 12.42 -13.95 8.60
CA ALA A 175 13.17 -14.91 9.41
C ALA A 175 12.42 -16.22 9.63
N ARG A 176 11.08 -16.18 9.67
CA ARG A 176 10.22 -17.35 9.84
C ARG A 176 10.18 -18.32 8.65
N PHE A 177 10.61 -17.87 7.47
CA PHE A 177 10.67 -18.72 6.27
C PHE A 177 12.01 -19.47 6.22
N ASP A 178 12.12 -20.49 7.02
CA ASP A 178 13.34 -21.25 7.27
C ASP A 178 13.33 -22.65 6.63
N GLY A 179 12.22 -23.02 5.97
CA GLY A 179 12.03 -24.32 5.36
C GLY A 179 11.58 -25.42 6.34
N VAL A 180 11.29 -25.07 7.61
CA VAL A 180 10.73 -26.04 8.61
C VAL A 180 9.22 -25.92 8.67
N LYS A 181 8.69 -24.78 9.10
CA LYS A 181 7.24 -24.53 9.15
C LYS A 181 6.72 -23.83 7.89
N TYR A 182 7.52 -22.95 7.33
CA TYR A 182 7.12 -22.07 6.22
C TYR A 182 8.16 -22.01 5.12
N GLY A 183 7.70 -21.76 3.90
CA GLY A 183 8.52 -21.48 2.75
C GLY A 183 9.17 -22.72 2.12
N TYR A 184 10.09 -22.42 1.21
CA TYR A 184 10.84 -23.41 0.48
C TYR A 184 11.79 -24.19 1.40
N ARG A 185 11.87 -25.51 1.23
CA ARG A 185 12.89 -26.38 1.83
C ARG A 185 13.77 -26.96 0.75
N THR A 186 15.10 -26.82 0.92
CA THR A 186 16.06 -27.50 0.05
C THR A 186 15.90 -29.01 0.13
N LYS A 187 16.12 -29.70 -1.00
CA LYS A 187 16.00 -31.15 -1.06
C LYS A 187 17.26 -31.87 -0.57
N GLU A 188 18.41 -31.21 -0.69
CA GLU A 188 19.72 -31.80 -0.41
C GLU A 188 20.45 -30.99 0.67
N TYR A 189 20.62 -31.57 1.85
CA TYR A 189 21.32 -30.95 2.95
C TYR A 189 21.99 -31.98 3.85
N ASP A 190 23.06 -31.55 4.52
CA ASP A 190 23.73 -32.28 5.57
C ASP A 190 23.58 -31.53 6.90
N GLY A 191 22.73 -32.09 7.78
CA GLY A 191 22.41 -31.52 9.08
C GLY A 191 21.51 -30.27 9.03
N LEU A 192 20.98 -29.91 10.18
CA LEU A 192 19.95 -28.88 10.35
C LEU A 192 20.45 -27.49 9.93
N HIS A 193 21.68 -27.13 10.32
CA HIS A 193 22.25 -25.82 9.99
C HIS A 193 22.43 -25.62 8.47
N ASN A 194 22.86 -26.67 7.78
CA ASN A 194 23.02 -26.64 6.33
C ASN A 194 21.65 -26.56 5.63
N MET A 195 20.64 -27.24 6.17
CA MET A 195 19.26 -27.14 5.68
C MET A 195 18.74 -25.69 5.74
N TYR A 196 18.90 -25.00 6.86
CA TYR A 196 18.50 -23.61 6.98
C TYR A 196 19.23 -22.69 5.98
N LYS A 197 20.55 -22.80 5.91
CA LYS A 197 21.36 -22.00 4.98
C LYS A 197 20.91 -22.19 3.53
N LYS A 198 20.80 -23.43 3.09
CA LYS A 198 20.42 -23.75 1.71
C LYS A 198 18.97 -23.35 1.42
N SER A 199 18.02 -23.65 2.29
CA SER A 199 16.61 -23.30 2.10
C SER A 199 16.44 -21.79 1.92
N ARG A 200 17.07 -20.98 2.74
CA ARG A 200 17.00 -19.52 2.62
C ARG A 200 17.79 -19.00 1.42
N SER A 201 18.92 -19.61 1.11
CA SER A 201 19.75 -19.23 -0.03
C SER A 201 19.11 -19.53 -1.38
N GLU A 202 18.41 -20.63 -1.50
CA GLU A 202 17.72 -21.08 -2.71
C GLU A 202 16.31 -20.46 -2.81
N GLY A 203 15.59 -20.34 -1.69
CA GLY A 203 14.19 -19.91 -1.64
C GLY A 203 13.98 -18.41 -1.81
N PHE A 204 14.96 -17.58 -1.50
CA PHE A 204 14.85 -16.13 -1.68
C PHE A 204 15.60 -15.63 -2.92
N GLY A 205 14.93 -14.81 -3.70
CA GLY A 205 15.53 -14.11 -4.83
C GLY A 205 16.55 -13.04 -4.40
N PRO A 206 17.35 -12.52 -5.35
CA PRO A 206 18.43 -11.57 -5.04
C PRO A 206 17.96 -10.30 -4.33
N GLU A 207 16.80 -9.75 -4.75
CA GLU A 207 16.24 -8.52 -4.18
C GLU A 207 15.78 -8.72 -2.73
N VAL A 208 15.12 -9.84 -2.44
CA VAL A 208 14.70 -10.19 -1.08
C VAL A 208 15.91 -10.36 -0.17
N LYS A 209 16.95 -11.05 -0.64
CA LYS A 209 18.21 -11.21 0.09
C LYS A 209 18.86 -9.87 0.42
N ARG A 210 18.89 -8.95 -0.56
CA ARG A 210 19.41 -7.59 -0.37
C ARG A 210 18.66 -6.86 0.75
N ARG A 211 17.34 -6.90 0.76
CA ARG A 211 16.51 -6.25 1.79
C ARG A 211 16.71 -6.87 3.16
N ILE A 212 16.81 -8.21 3.24
CA ILE A 212 17.12 -8.91 4.49
C ILE A 212 18.49 -8.46 5.04
N MET A 213 19.49 -8.41 4.18
CA MET A 213 20.84 -7.98 4.57
C MET A 213 20.85 -6.53 5.05
N LEU A 214 20.25 -5.60 4.28
CA LEU A 214 20.14 -4.19 4.67
C LEU A 214 19.40 -3.99 5.98
N GLY A 215 18.36 -4.76 6.23
CA GLY A 215 17.58 -4.68 7.46
C GLY A 215 18.24 -5.34 8.67
N SER A 216 19.34 -6.04 8.49
CA SER A 216 20.11 -6.67 9.57
C SER A 216 21.21 -5.76 10.13
N PHE A 217 21.52 -4.66 9.44
CA PHE A 217 22.45 -3.63 9.90
C PHE A 217 21.75 -2.53 10.67
#